data_8be6bd24974408b1b19ca361ce6f838b
#
_entry.id   8be6bd24974408b1b19ca361ce6f838b
#
_cell.length_a   1.000
_cell.length_b   1.000
_cell.length_c   1.000
_cell.angle_alpha   90.00
_cell.angle_beta   90.00
_cell.angle_gamma   90.00
#
_symmetry.space_group_name_H-M   'P 1'
#
loop_
_entity.id
_entity.type
_entity.pdbx_description
1 polymer ?
#
loop_
_entity_poly.entity_id
_entity_poly.type
_entity_poly.pdbx_seq_one_letter_code
_entity_poly.pdbx_strand_id
1 'polypeptide(L)'
;MPREVLSILVDNHSGVLARVSSLFGRRGFNIDSLTVSATDDPEISRITIVVHDDVKVLEQIIKQTARLEETRAIFPLNTAHSLLRELLLVKVAADEANRTAIREIANIYKAKIIDLSIGSMVMELTGRAGKDRRFSGCAFTL
;
A
#
# COMPACT_ATOMS: atom_id res chain seq x y z
N MET A 1 -5.11 -10.40 14.72
CA MET A 1 -5.64 -9.02 14.57
C MET A 1 -6.08 -8.80 13.14
N PRO A 2 -7.28 -8.31 12.93
CA PRO A 2 -7.77 -8.10 11.58
C PRO A 2 -6.98 -6.99 10.87
N ARG A 3 -6.78 -7.17 9.58
CA ARG A 3 -6.23 -6.15 8.69
C ARG A 3 -7.38 -5.27 8.22
N GLU A 4 -7.30 -4.00 8.50
CA GLU A 4 -8.29 -3.02 8.09
C GLU A 4 -7.69 -1.96 7.18
N VAL A 5 -8.48 -1.52 6.22
CA VAL A 5 -8.10 -0.46 5.30
C VAL A 5 -9.01 0.73 5.55
N LEU A 6 -8.42 1.86 5.88
CA LEU A 6 -9.13 3.11 6.14
C LEU A 6 -8.93 4.08 5.00
N SER A 7 -10.00 4.70 4.55
CA SER A 7 -9.96 5.82 3.61
C SER A 7 -10.23 7.11 4.36
N ILE A 8 -9.33 8.07 4.24
CA ILE A 8 -9.43 9.37 4.88
C ILE A 8 -9.42 10.45 3.80
N LEU A 9 -10.47 11.24 3.74
CA LEU A 9 -10.53 12.42 2.89
C LEU A 9 -10.10 13.62 3.72
N VAL A 10 -9.09 14.32 3.27
CA VAL A 10 -8.48 15.45 3.97
C VAL A 10 -8.32 16.66 3.04
N ASP A 11 -8.16 17.83 3.64
CA ASP A 11 -7.78 19.01 2.90
C ASP A 11 -6.41 18.81 2.23
N ASN A 12 -6.30 19.22 0.97
CA ASN A 12 -5.06 19.08 0.19
C ASN A 12 -4.19 20.33 0.35
N HIS A 13 -3.51 20.45 1.49
CA HIS A 13 -2.50 21.48 1.69
C HIS A 13 -1.33 20.96 2.53
N SER A 14 -0.25 21.74 2.58
CA SER A 14 0.96 21.35 3.30
C SER A 14 0.70 21.12 4.80
N GLY A 15 1.36 20.12 5.37
CA GLY A 15 1.26 19.80 6.79
C GLY A 15 0.13 18.85 7.19
N VAL A 16 -0.86 18.59 6.33
CA VAL A 16 -2.00 17.72 6.67
C VAL A 16 -1.54 16.28 6.92
N LEU A 17 -0.71 15.73 6.04
CA LEU A 17 -0.17 14.37 6.23
C LEU A 17 0.65 14.25 7.51
N ALA A 18 1.45 15.25 7.83
CA ALA A 18 2.22 15.28 9.07
C ALA A 18 1.32 15.27 10.32
N ARG A 19 0.19 15.98 10.29
CA ARG A 19 -0.79 15.99 11.38
C ARG A 19 -1.45 14.62 11.56
N VAL A 20 -1.89 14.01 10.48
CA VAL A 20 -2.52 12.67 10.53
C VAL A 20 -1.52 11.64 11.05
N SER A 21 -0.32 11.59 10.51
CA SER A 21 0.70 10.63 10.93
C SER A 21 1.16 10.88 12.37
N SER A 22 1.26 12.12 12.81
CA SER A 22 1.59 12.47 14.20
C SER A 22 0.51 12.01 15.17
N LEU A 23 -0.75 12.10 14.81
CA LEU A 23 -1.84 11.59 15.63
C LEU A 23 -1.71 10.08 15.86
N PHE A 24 -1.44 9.32 14.81
CA PHE A 24 -1.22 7.88 14.89
C PHE A 24 -0.02 7.55 15.80
N GLY A 25 1.09 8.25 15.59
CA GLY A 25 2.31 8.05 16.39
C GLY A 25 2.13 8.36 17.87
N ARG A 26 1.48 9.48 18.20
CA ARG A 26 1.23 9.87 19.61
C ARG A 26 0.30 8.93 20.36
N ARG A 27 -0.59 8.25 19.64
CA ARG A 27 -1.54 7.28 20.22
C ARG A 27 -1.03 5.85 20.19
N GLY A 28 0.18 5.64 19.67
CA GLY A 28 0.77 4.31 19.57
C GLY A 28 0.13 3.41 18.52
N PHE A 29 -0.61 3.99 17.57
CA PHE A 29 -1.19 3.24 16.46
C PHE A 29 -0.12 2.99 15.39
N ASN A 30 0.03 1.74 14.98
CA ASN A 30 0.96 1.39 13.91
C ASN A 30 0.29 1.52 12.53
N ILE A 31 1.04 2.07 11.58
CA ILE A 31 0.63 2.15 10.17
C ILE A 31 1.45 1.13 9.38
N ASP A 32 0.80 0.13 8.81
CA ASP A 32 1.47 -0.88 8.00
C ASP A 32 1.76 -0.36 6.60
N SER A 33 0.85 0.40 6.03
CA SER A 33 1.02 1.01 4.72
C SER A 33 0.23 2.32 4.63
N LEU A 34 0.74 3.24 3.84
CA LEU A 34 0.15 4.56 3.65
C LEU A 34 0.34 4.99 2.21
N THR A 35 -0.74 5.40 1.57
CA THR A 35 -0.69 6.07 0.28
C THR A 35 -1.51 7.35 0.31
N VAL A 36 -1.02 8.39 -0.34
CA VAL A 36 -1.68 9.70 -0.41
C VAL A 36 -1.70 10.18 -1.84
N SER A 37 -2.83 10.64 -2.30
CA SER A 37 -2.95 11.30 -3.59
C SER A 37 -4.06 12.33 -3.59
N ALA A 38 -3.92 13.35 -4.43
CA ALA A 38 -5.03 14.25 -4.72
C ALA A 38 -6.18 13.47 -5.38
N THR A 39 -7.40 13.91 -5.16
CA THR A 39 -8.58 13.37 -5.83
C THR A 39 -8.87 14.16 -7.12
N ASP A 40 -10.00 13.91 -7.75
CA ASP A 40 -10.51 14.72 -8.84
C ASP A 40 -10.82 16.17 -8.41
N ASP A 41 -11.10 16.38 -7.12
CA ASP A 41 -11.13 17.72 -6.52
C ASP A 41 -9.71 18.07 -6.02
N PRO A 42 -9.06 19.12 -6.59
CA PRO A 42 -7.69 19.49 -6.20
C PRO A 42 -7.57 19.99 -4.75
N GLU A 43 -8.68 20.35 -4.11
CA GLU A 43 -8.71 20.78 -2.71
C GLU A 43 -8.76 19.61 -1.72
N ILE A 44 -8.95 18.38 -2.21
CA ILE A 44 -9.13 17.18 -1.40
C ILE A 44 -8.10 16.13 -1.79
N SER A 45 -7.40 15.59 -0.78
CA SER A 45 -6.56 14.42 -0.91
C SER A 45 -7.21 13.21 -0.24
N ARG A 46 -6.91 12.02 -0.77
CA ARG A 46 -7.26 10.76 -0.13
C ARG A 46 -6.01 10.13 0.46
N ILE A 47 -6.10 9.78 1.73
CA ILE A 47 -5.12 8.96 2.43
C ILE A 47 -5.72 7.58 2.60
N THR A 48 -5.03 6.55 2.09
CA THR A 48 -5.40 5.16 2.30
C THR A 48 -4.41 4.54 3.26
N ILE A 49 -4.88 4.11 4.42
CA ILE A 49 -4.05 3.56 5.49
C ILE A 49 -4.45 2.12 5.75
N VAL A 50 -3.45 1.24 5.87
CA VAL A 50 -3.63 -0.13 6.33
C VAL A 50 -3.14 -0.24 7.76
N VAL A 51 -3.97 -0.79 8.62
CA VAL A 51 -3.67 -1.03 10.04
C VAL A 51 -4.04 -2.47 10.42
N HIS A 52 -3.33 -2.99 11.41
CA HIS A 52 -3.66 -4.27 12.05
C HIS A 52 -3.86 -4.01 13.54
N ASP A 53 -5.11 -3.97 13.97
CA ASP A 53 -5.43 -3.73 15.36
C ASP A 53 -6.78 -4.35 15.74
N ASP A 54 -7.08 -4.38 17.01
CA ASP A 54 -8.38 -4.86 17.46
C ASP A 54 -9.49 -3.83 17.15
N VAL A 55 -10.74 -4.27 17.22
CA VAL A 55 -11.90 -3.46 16.84
C VAL A 55 -12.03 -2.18 17.69
N LYS A 56 -11.68 -2.26 18.97
CA LYS A 56 -11.76 -1.09 19.87
C LYS A 56 -10.73 -0.03 19.52
N VAL A 57 -9.52 -0.46 19.16
CA VAL A 57 -8.44 0.44 18.71
C VAL A 57 -8.82 1.10 17.40
N LEU A 58 -9.37 0.33 16.45
CA LEU A 58 -9.86 0.86 15.18
C LEU A 58 -10.94 1.93 15.36
N GLU A 59 -11.91 1.70 16.25
CA GLU A 59 -12.93 2.70 16.56
C GLU A 59 -12.32 3.98 17.13
N GLN A 60 -11.30 3.86 17.99
CA GLN A 60 -10.59 5.02 18.51
C GLN A 60 -9.84 5.79 17.45
N ILE A 61 -9.14 5.08 16.54
CA ILE A 61 -8.44 5.68 15.40
C ILE A 61 -9.42 6.51 14.58
N ILE A 62 -10.57 5.93 14.24
CA ILE A 62 -11.58 6.61 13.41
C ILE A 62 -12.10 7.85 14.15
N LYS A 63 -12.50 7.72 15.41
CA LYS A 63 -13.04 8.84 16.18
C LYS A 63 -12.05 9.98 16.35
N GLN A 64 -10.80 9.68 16.64
CA GLN A 64 -9.78 10.70 16.87
C GLN A 64 -9.32 11.37 15.58
N THR A 65 -9.19 10.62 14.50
CA THR A 65 -8.84 11.17 13.19
C THR A 65 -9.96 12.07 12.67
N ALA A 66 -11.21 11.70 12.87
CA ALA A 66 -12.36 12.52 12.48
C ALA A 66 -12.42 13.89 13.19
N ARG A 67 -11.76 14.03 14.33
CA ARG A 67 -11.70 15.31 15.07
C ARG A 67 -10.67 16.30 14.56
N LEU A 68 -9.74 15.86 13.70
CA LEU A 68 -8.80 16.78 13.08
C LEU A 68 -9.56 17.74 12.15
N GLU A 69 -9.22 19.02 12.23
CA GLU A 69 -9.87 20.07 11.46
C GLU A 69 -9.80 19.83 9.95
N GLU A 70 -8.67 19.27 9.50
CA GLU A 70 -8.41 18.99 8.09
C GLU A 70 -9.07 17.71 7.59
N THR A 71 -9.62 16.89 8.47
CA THR A 71 -10.31 15.65 8.08
C THR A 71 -11.74 15.95 7.66
N ARG A 72 -12.06 15.63 6.41
CA ARG A 72 -13.42 15.79 5.87
C ARG A 72 -14.26 14.55 6.06
N ALA A 73 -13.67 13.37 5.93
CA ALA A 73 -14.33 12.09 6.17
C ALA A 73 -13.29 11.01 6.48
N ILE A 74 -13.67 10.04 7.27
CA ILE A 74 -12.91 8.82 7.50
C ILE A 74 -13.86 7.64 7.60
N PHE A 75 -13.56 6.57 6.88
CA PHE A 75 -14.36 5.35 6.90
C PHE A 75 -13.54 4.11 6.59
N PRO A 76 -13.87 2.97 7.21
CA PRO A 76 -13.27 1.70 6.83
C PRO A 76 -13.78 1.27 5.45
N LEU A 77 -12.91 0.65 4.66
CA LEU A 77 -13.28 0.04 3.39
C LEU A 77 -13.68 -1.41 3.64
N ASN A 78 -14.92 -1.74 3.29
CA ASN A 78 -15.37 -3.12 3.34
C ASN A 78 -14.68 -3.94 2.25
N THR A 79 -13.79 -4.85 2.65
CA THR A 79 -12.98 -5.65 1.72
C THR A 79 -13.82 -6.59 0.85
N ALA A 80 -15.03 -6.95 1.29
CA ALA A 80 -15.95 -7.78 0.50
C ALA A 80 -16.59 -7.01 -0.67
N HIS A 81 -16.70 -5.68 -0.54
CA HIS A 81 -17.34 -4.80 -1.52
C HIS A 81 -16.39 -3.77 -2.13
N SER A 82 -15.09 -3.90 -1.88
CA SER A 82 -14.07 -2.98 -2.39
C SER A 82 -13.04 -3.74 -3.21
N LEU A 83 -12.57 -3.10 -4.27
CA LEU A 83 -11.44 -3.59 -5.05
C LEU A 83 -10.15 -2.98 -4.49
N LEU A 84 -9.35 -3.82 -3.86
CA LEU A 84 -8.05 -3.44 -3.32
C LEU A 84 -6.95 -4.05 -4.18
N ARG A 85 -6.01 -3.21 -4.61
CA ARG A 85 -4.86 -3.63 -5.41
C ARG A 85 -3.60 -3.00 -4.86
N GLU A 86 -2.52 -3.77 -4.91
CA GLU A 86 -1.17 -3.34 -4.58
C GLU A 86 -0.32 -3.37 -5.84
N LEU A 87 0.58 -2.41 -5.97
CA LEU A 87 1.59 -2.34 -7.04
C LEU A 87 2.94 -2.63 -6.43
N LEU A 88 3.64 -3.61 -6.98
CA LEU A 88 5.02 -3.92 -6.65
C LEU A 88 5.93 -3.57 -7.83
N LEU A 89 6.97 -2.79 -7.55
CA LEU A 89 8.12 -2.64 -8.43
C LEU A 89 9.31 -3.29 -7.75
N VAL A 90 9.92 -4.26 -8.40
CA VAL A 90 11.06 -5.00 -7.84
C VAL A 90 12.18 -5.11 -8.84
N LYS A 91 13.39 -4.80 -8.39
CA LYS A 91 14.62 -5.03 -9.15
C LYS A 91 15.33 -6.25 -8.57
N VAL A 92 15.60 -7.22 -9.41
CA VAL A 92 16.28 -8.46 -9.03
C VAL A 92 17.59 -8.60 -9.78
N ALA A 93 18.57 -9.22 -9.13
CA ALA A 93 19.79 -9.64 -9.82
C ALA A 93 19.43 -10.76 -10.80
N ALA A 94 19.83 -10.61 -12.05
CA ALA A 94 19.53 -11.55 -13.11
C ALA A 94 20.74 -11.67 -14.05
N ASP A 95 21.38 -12.82 -14.04
CA ASP A 95 22.44 -13.18 -14.97
C ASP A 95 21.92 -14.15 -16.03
N GLU A 96 22.80 -14.62 -16.92
CA GLU A 96 22.42 -15.59 -17.95
C GLU A 96 21.90 -16.90 -17.36
N ALA A 97 22.39 -17.30 -16.19
CA ALA A 97 22.05 -18.57 -15.57
C ALA A 97 20.61 -18.58 -14.99
N ASN A 98 20.16 -17.47 -14.42
CA ASN A 98 18.85 -17.41 -13.73
C ASN A 98 17.79 -16.57 -14.45
N ARG A 99 18.15 -15.85 -15.50
CA ARG A 99 17.25 -14.93 -16.24
C ARG A 99 16.00 -15.64 -16.76
N THR A 100 16.16 -16.82 -17.35
CA THR A 100 15.04 -17.59 -17.89
C THR A 100 14.09 -18.05 -16.78
N ALA A 101 14.63 -18.52 -15.65
CA ALA A 101 13.82 -18.94 -14.52
C ALA A 101 13.02 -17.78 -13.91
N ILE A 102 13.63 -16.61 -13.77
CA ILE A 102 12.95 -15.40 -13.29
C ILE A 102 11.83 -15.00 -14.24
N ARG A 103 12.07 -15.05 -15.55
CA ARG A 103 11.05 -14.76 -16.57
C ARG A 103 9.88 -15.72 -16.50
N GLU A 104 10.11 -17.00 -16.29
CA GLU A 104 9.05 -17.99 -16.12
C GLU A 104 8.20 -17.71 -14.89
N ILE A 105 8.81 -17.36 -13.77
CA ILE A 105 8.09 -16.95 -12.54
C ILE A 105 7.26 -15.69 -12.82
N ALA A 106 7.83 -14.71 -13.50
CA ALA A 106 7.12 -13.49 -13.88
C ALA A 106 5.87 -13.80 -14.73
N ASN A 107 5.97 -14.72 -15.66
CA ASN A 107 4.85 -15.13 -16.51
C ASN A 107 3.74 -15.83 -15.72
N ILE A 108 4.09 -16.66 -14.74
CA ILE A 108 3.12 -17.35 -13.89
C ILE A 108 2.29 -16.34 -13.07
N TYR A 109 2.93 -15.34 -12.49
CA TYR A 109 2.28 -14.30 -11.70
C TYR A 109 1.73 -13.14 -12.55
N LYS A 110 1.93 -13.17 -13.86
CA LYS A 110 1.57 -12.09 -14.81
C LYS A 110 2.26 -10.76 -14.47
N ALA A 111 3.48 -10.84 -14.00
CA ALA A 111 4.33 -9.68 -13.81
C ALA A 111 4.85 -9.20 -15.16
N LYS A 112 5.00 -7.88 -15.31
CA LYS A 112 5.62 -7.27 -16.51
C LYS A 112 7.09 -7.02 -16.24
N ILE A 113 7.94 -7.39 -17.19
CA ILE A 113 9.33 -6.99 -17.18
C ILE A 113 9.38 -5.60 -17.82
N ILE A 114 9.71 -4.58 -17.04
CA ILE A 114 9.71 -3.18 -17.50
C ILE A 114 11.09 -2.63 -17.79
N ASP A 115 12.14 -3.29 -17.28
CA ASP A 115 13.52 -2.94 -17.59
C ASP A 115 14.41 -4.19 -17.53
N LEU A 116 15.38 -4.25 -18.43
CA LEU A 116 16.35 -5.34 -18.51
C LEU A 116 17.74 -4.76 -18.71
N SER A 117 18.65 -5.10 -17.81
CA SER A 117 20.07 -4.78 -17.90
C SER A 117 20.90 -6.06 -17.94
N ILE A 118 22.21 -5.95 -18.13
CA ILE A 118 23.11 -7.10 -18.20
C ILE A 118 23.05 -7.97 -16.93
N GLY A 119 22.96 -7.34 -15.77
CA GLY A 119 22.98 -8.04 -14.48
C GLY A 119 21.70 -7.92 -13.66
N SER A 120 20.62 -7.34 -14.19
CA SER A 120 19.40 -7.12 -13.44
C SER A 120 18.15 -7.04 -14.29
N MET A 121 17.02 -7.31 -13.68
CA MET A 121 15.69 -7.13 -14.26
C MET A 121 14.81 -6.34 -13.29
N VAL A 122 13.98 -5.44 -13.82
CA VAL A 122 12.93 -4.76 -13.05
C VAL A 122 11.57 -5.26 -13.51
N MET A 123 10.76 -5.66 -12.54
CA MET A 123 9.44 -6.21 -12.81
C MET A 123 8.37 -5.42 -12.08
N GLU A 124 7.20 -5.33 -12.69
CA GLU A 124 6.01 -4.71 -12.16
C GLU A 124 4.92 -5.76 -11.97
N LEU A 125 4.34 -5.81 -10.79
CA LEU A 125 3.26 -6.73 -10.47
C LEU A 125 2.12 -5.97 -9.80
N THR A 126 0.90 -6.21 -10.26
CA THR A 126 -0.30 -5.67 -9.64
C THR A 126 -1.20 -6.83 -9.20
N GLY A 127 -1.77 -6.75 -8.02
CA GLY A 127 -2.65 -7.79 -7.53
C GLY A 127 -3.24 -7.51 -6.15
N ARG A 128 -3.90 -8.52 -5.61
CA ARG A 128 -4.40 -8.49 -4.23
C ARG A 128 -3.24 -8.54 -3.24
N ALA A 129 -3.47 -8.00 -2.04
CA ALA A 129 -2.53 -8.10 -0.94
C ALA A 129 -2.01 -9.53 -0.75
N GLY A 130 -0.71 -9.68 -0.64
CA GLY A 130 -0.03 -10.97 -0.47
C GLY A 130 0.40 -11.66 -1.78
N LYS A 131 -0.09 -11.25 -2.95
CA LYS A 131 0.39 -11.75 -4.24
C LYS A 131 1.84 -11.35 -4.48
N ASP A 132 2.16 -10.12 -4.15
CA ASP A 132 3.51 -9.55 -4.24
C ASP A 132 4.51 -10.30 -3.36
N ARG A 133 4.12 -10.69 -2.14
CA ARG A 133 4.97 -11.47 -1.22
C ARG A 133 5.31 -12.85 -1.78
N ARG A 134 4.32 -13.54 -2.36
CA ARG A 134 4.54 -14.86 -2.99
C ARG A 134 5.47 -14.74 -4.19
N PHE A 135 5.24 -13.73 -5.02
CA PHE A 135 6.09 -13.45 -6.17
C PHE A 135 7.53 -13.15 -5.74
N SER A 136 7.72 -12.23 -4.79
CA SER A 136 9.04 -11.88 -4.26
C SER A 136 9.74 -13.12 -3.67
N GLY A 137 9.04 -13.94 -2.91
CA GLY A 137 9.57 -15.18 -2.36
C GLY A 137 10.08 -16.14 -3.44
N CYS A 138 9.33 -16.33 -4.51
CA CYS A 138 9.75 -17.15 -5.65
C CYS A 138 10.92 -16.55 -6.41
N ALA A 139 10.90 -15.25 -6.66
CA ALA A 139 11.94 -14.57 -7.44
C ALA A 139 13.27 -14.46 -6.69
N PHE A 140 13.23 -14.29 -5.38
CA PHE A 140 14.44 -14.15 -4.56
C PHE A 140 15.06 -15.48 -4.12
N THR A 141 14.35 -16.59 -4.25
CA THR A 141 14.88 -17.92 -3.90
C THR A 141 15.79 -18.49 -5.01
N LEU A 142 15.80 -17.88 -6.17
CA LEU A 142 16.68 -18.23 -7.29
C LEU A 142 18.00 -17.46 -7.22
#